data_d736fbb89376c8e88b54f797502694bf
#
_entry.id   d736fbb89376c8e88b54f797502694bf
#
_cell.length_a   1.000
_cell.length_b   1.000
_cell.length_c   1.000
_cell.angle_alpha   90.00
_cell.angle_beta   90.00
_cell.angle_gamma   90.00
#
_symmetry.space_group_name_H-M   'P 1'
#
loop_
_entity.id
_entity.type
_entity.pdbx_description
1 polymer ?
#
loop_
_entity_poly.entity_id
_entity_poly.type
_entity_poly.pdbx_seq_one_letter_code
_entity_poly.pdbx_strand_id
1 'polypeptide(L)'
;GSSLLDIYYGFNLNFPYQVVSAKVNNRSEGLNFKVYNNKDIEFLDVRDSSGMRTYVRSLCFVLFKAVSELFPEGKLFVEHPVSKGYFCNLRIGRPITLEDVTRIKQRMQEIIAENISYHRIECHTAEAVRVFSERGMNDKVRLLETSGSLYTYYYTLRLYGCSVNAG
;
A
#
# COMPACT_ATOMS: atom_id res chain seq x y z
N GLY A 1 -3.65 -4.08 24.18
CA GLY A 1 -4.26 -4.86 23.11
C GLY A 1 -3.22 -5.57 22.28
N SER A 2 -3.53 -6.76 21.81
CA SER A 2 -2.68 -7.54 20.94
C SER A 2 -2.92 -7.14 19.48
N SER A 3 -1.86 -7.13 18.66
CA SER A 3 -2.05 -6.95 17.23
C SER A 3 -2.68 -8.21 16.59
N LEU A 4 -3.33 -8.05 15.45
CA LEU A 4 -3.85 -9.21 14.71
C LEU A 4 -2.72 -10.17 14.32
N LEU A 5 -1.52 -9.65 14.08
CA LEU A 5 -0.33 -10.46 13.79
C LEU A 5 0.09 -11.30 15.00
N ASP A 6 0.10 -10.71 16.21
CA ASP A 6 0.41 -11.45 17.45
C ASP A 6 -0.63 -12.54 17.72
N ILE A 7 -1.90 -12.22 17.46
CA ILE A 7 -3.01 -13.20 17.60
C ILE A 7 -2.84 -14.34 16.60
N TYR A 8 -2.53 -14.03 15.33
CA TYR A 8 -2.30 -15.03 14.29
C TYR A 8 -1.19 -16.02 14.68
N TYR A 9 -0.05 -15.51 15.13
CA TYR A 9 1.05 -16.36 15.56
C TYR A 9 0.76 -17.09 16.88
N GLY A 10 0.08 -16.45 17.81
CA GLY A 10 -0.27 -17.04 19.12
C GLY A 10 -1.22 -18.25 19.03
N PHE A 11 -2.11 -18.25 18.06
CA PHE A 11 -3.04 -19.37 17.82
C PHE A 11 -2.49 -20.46 16.89
N ASN A 12 -1.27 -20.31 16.36
CA ASN A 12 -0.65 -21.29 15.45
C ASN A 12 -1.56 -21.67 14.28
N LEU A 13 -2.27 -20.71 13.72
CA LEU A 13 -3.23 -20.94 12.65
C LEU A 13 -2.52 -21.37 11.37
N ASN A 14 -2.95 -22.50 10.81
CA ASN A 14 -2.33 -23.05 9.60
C ASN A 14 -3.14 -22.65 8.36
N PHE A 15 -2.59 -21.71 7.59
CA PHE A 15 -3.13 -21.29 6.30
C PHE A 15 -2.25 -21.80 5.17
N PRO A 16 -2.81 -22.24 4.03
CA PRO A 16 -2.02 -22.70 2.88
C PRO A 16 -1.24 -21.57 2.17
N TYR A 17 -1.64 -20.31 2.40
CA TYR A 17 -0.95 -19.11 1.92
C TYR A 17 -0.76 -18.14 3.06
N GLN A 18 0.20 -17.23 2.90
CA GLN A 18 0.46 -16.18 3.88
C GLN A 18 -0.79 -15.32 4.09
N VAL A 19 -1.16 -15.10 5.35
CA VAL A 19 -2.21 -14.18 5.74
C VAL A 19 -1.78 -12.74 5.42
N VAL A 20 -2.65 -11.99 4.76
CA VAL A 20 -2.36 -10.61 4.30
C VAL A 20 -3.20 -9.55 5.00
N SER A 21 -4.33 -9.92 5.58
CA SER A 21 -5.23 -9.04 6.32
C SER A 21 -6.19 -9.85 7.19
N ALA A 22 -7.06 -9.17 7.93
CA ALA A 22 -8.16 -9.83 8.61
C ALA A 22 -9.43 -8.96 8.55
N LYS A 23 -10.60 -9.60 8.70
CA LYS A 23 -11.83 -8.89 9.05
C LYS A 23 -11.96 -8.88 10.57
N VAL A 24 -12.25 -7.73 11.14
CA VAL A 24 -12.58 -7.55 12.54
C VAL A 24 -14.01 -7.02 12.62
N ASN A 25 -14.94 -7.80 13.16
CA ASN A 25 -16.36 -7.50 13.11
C ASN A 25 -16.80 -7.09 11.68
N ASN A 26 -16.43 -7.90 10.70
CA ASN A 26 -16.75 -7.71 9.28
C ASN A 26 -16.10 -6.48 8.59
N ARG A 27 -15.15 -5.78 9.23
CA ARG A 27 -14.37 -4.69 8.64
C ARG A 27 -12.96 -5.16 8.33
N SER A 28 -12.49 -4.89 7.11
CA SER A 28 -11.11 -5.22 6.71
C SER A 28 -10.10 -4.35 7.43
N GLU A 29 -9.17 -4.99 8.14
CA GLU A 29 -8.11 -4.36 8.90
C GLU A 29 -6.74 -4.95 8.53
N GLY A 30 -5.69 -4.13 8.63
CA GLY A 30 -4.31 -4.60 8.48
C GLY A 30 -3.84 -5.40 9.69
N LEU A 31 -2.83 -6.25 9.52
CA LEU A 31 -2.35 -7.14 10.58
C LEU A 31 -1.76 -6.40 11.80
N ASN A 32 -1.41 -5.13 11.67
CA ASN A 32 -0.96 -4.28 12.77
C ASN A 32 -2.11 -3.67 13.61
N PHE A 33 -3.37 -3.92 13.22
CA PHE A 33 -4.53 -3.44 13.97
C PHE A 33 -4.55 -4.08 15.36
N LYS A 34 -4.76 -3.26 16.41
CA LYS A 34 -4.79 -3.71 17.81
C LYS A 34 -6.22 -3.99 18.27
N VAL A 35 -6.40 -5.17 18.83
CA VAL A 35 -7.67 -5.63 19.40
C VAL A 35 -7.62 -5.47 20.92
N TYR A 36 -8.57 -4.75 21.49
CA TYR A 36 -8.65 -4.47 22.93
C TYR A 36 -9.76 -5.23 23.64
N ASN A 37 -10.82 -5.59 22.91
CA ASN A 37 -12.00 -6.27 23.43
C ASN A 37 -12.32 -7.49 22.59
N ASN A 38 -13.27 -8.32 23.04
CA ASN A 38 -13.76 -9.46 22.27
C ASN A 38 -14.27 -8.99 20.90
N LYS A 39 -13.72 -9.57 19.84
CA LYS A 39 -14.03 -9.28 18.45
C LYS A 39 -14.07 -10.57 17.66
N ASP A 40 -14.95 -10.64 16.67
CA ASP A 40 -14.90 -11.69 15.66
C ASP A 40 -13.77 -11.37 14.68
N ILE A 41 -12.83 -12.30 14.52
CA ILE A 41 -11.66 -12.15 13.67
C ILE A 41 -11.65 -13.26 12.64
N GLU A 42 -11.64 -12.88 11.36
CA GLU A 42 -11.46 -13.77 10.21
C GLU A 42 -10.17 -13.39 9.49
N PHE A 43 -9.15 -14.23 9.55
CA PHE A 43 -7.91 -14.02 8.82
C PHE A 43 -8.07 -14.34 7.34
N LEU A 44 -7.49 -13.52 6.49
CA LEU A 44 -7.64 -13.58 5.04
C LEU A 44 -6.29 -13.78 4.36
N ASP A 45 -6.22 -14.80 3.50
CA ASP A 45 -5.13 -14.99 2.56
C ASP A 45 -5.56 -14.57 1.13
N VAL A 46 -4.71 -14.83 0.14
CA VAL A 46 -4.95 -14.44 -1.26
C VAL A 46 -6.09 -15.23 -1.95
N ARG A 47 -6.66 -16.24 -1.34
CA ARG A 47 -7.83 -16.97 -1.86
C ARG A 47 -9.13 -16.20 -1.61
N ASP A 48 -9.19 -15.40 -0.57
CA ASP A 48 -10.32 -14.49 -0.34
C ASP A 48 -10.19 -13.25 -1.23
N SER A 49 -11.31 -12.79 -1.78
CA SER A 49 -11.33 -11.63 -2.67
C SER A 49 -10.84 -10.33 -1.99
N SER A 50 -11.09 -10.15 -0.69
CA SER A 50 -10.59 -9.01 0.09
C SER A 50 -9.11 -9.15 0.38
N GLY A 51 -8.65 -10.37 0.69
CA GLY A 51 -7.24 -10.68 0.85
C GLY A 51 -6.45 -10.44 -0.43
N MET A 52 -6.97 -10.92 -1.57
CA MET A 52 -6.36 -10.66 -2.88
C MET A 52 -6.30 -9.16 -3.20
N ARG A 53 -7.37 -8.40 -2.94
CA ARG A 53 -7.35 -6.93 -3.13
C ARG A 53 -6.29 -6.25 -2.27
N THR A 54 -6.15 -6.68 -1.02
CA THR A 54 -5.11 -6.15 -0.10
C THR A 54 -3.72 -6.47 -0.62
N TYR A 55 -3.47 -7.70 -1.06
CA TYR A 55 -2.22 -8.12 -1.65
C TYR A 55 -1.85 -7.28 -2.89
N VAL A 56 -2.78 -7.15 -3.83
CA VAL A 56 -2.56 -6.37 -5.07
C VAL A 56 -2.28 -4.90 -4.76
N ARG A 57 -3.05 -4.28 -3.85
CA ARG A 57 -2.81 -2.89 -3.44
C ARG A 57 -1.42 -2.70 -2.82
N SER A 58 -0.99 -3.63 -1.97
CA SER A 58 0.34 -3.60 -1.37
C SER A 58 1.43 -3.74 -2.42
N LEU A 59 1.26 -4.66 -3.37
CA LEU A 59 2.20 -4.86 -4.47
C LEU A 59 2.29 -3.62 -5.38
N CYS A 60 1.16 -3.00 -5.74
CA CYS A 60 1.13 -1.75 -6.50
C CYS A 60 1.84 -0.62 -5.74
N PHE A 61 1.72 -0.59 -4.41
CA PHE A 61 2.38 0.43 -3.61
C PHE A 61 3.91 0.26 -3.60
N VAL A 62 4.40 -0.98 -3.52
CA VAL A 62 5.83 -1.31 -3.66
C VAL A 62 6.35 -0.95 -5.06
N LEU A 63 5.57 -1.27 -6.11
CA LEU A 63 5.89 -0.88 -7.48
C LEU A 63 5.99 0.64 -7.62
N PHE A 64 5.03 1.38 -7.07
CA PHE A 64 5.03 2.84 -7.12
C PHE A 64 6.26 3.43 -6.43
N LYS A 65 6.63 2.90 -5.26
CA LYS A 65 7.84 3.32 -4.54
C LYS A 65 9.10 3.03 -5.38
N ALA A 66 9.25 1.83 -5.91
CA ALA A 66 10.40 1.45 -6.73
C ALA A 66 10.55 2.36 -7.96
N VAL A 67 9.43 2.64 -8.65
CA VAL A 67 9.42 3.52 -9.82
C VAL A 67 9.78 4.96 -9.44
N SER A 68 9.22 5.49 -8.36
CA SER A 68 9.51 6.87 -7.93
C SER A 68 10.96 7.08 -7.50
N GLU A 69 11.62 6.05 -6.97
CA GLU A 69 13.04 6.09 -6.61
C GLU A 69 13.97 5.98 -7.83
N LEU A 70 13.62 5.11 -8.79
CA LEU A 70 14.42 4.90 -10.00
C LEU A 70 14.20 5.95 -11.08
N PHE A 71 12.99 6.51 -11.13
CA PHE A 71 12.55 7.47 -12.16
C PHE A 71 11.75 8.60 -11.49
N PRO A 72 12.41 9.57 -10.83
CA PRO A 72 11.72 10.64 -10.06
C PRO A 72 10.73 11.45 -10.90
N GLU A 73 11.04 11.68 -12.18
CA GLU A 73 10.17 12.38 -13.13
C GLU A 73 9.16 11.46 -13.84
N GLY A 74 9.25 10.15 -13.56
CA GLY A 74 8.40 9.14 -14.17
C GLY A 74 6.96 9.17 -13.63
N LYS A 75 6.01 8.88 -14.50
CA LYS A 75 4.60 8.76 -14.15
C LYS A 75 4.13 7.33 -14.39
N LEU A 76 3.74 6.65 -13.31
CA LEU A 76 3.20 5.29 -13.34
C LEU A 76 1.67 5.33 -13.23
N PHE A 77 1.00 4.63 -14.13
CA PHE A 77 -0.44 4.39 -14.11
C PHE A 77 -0.69 2.88 -14.06
N VAL A 78 -1.38 2.43 -13.03
CA VAL A 78 -1.92 1.07 -12.97
C VAL A 78 -3.34 1.13 -13.50
N GLU A 79 -3.58 0.58 -14.68
CA GLU A 79 -4.83 0.81 -15.40
C GLU A 79 -5.84 -0.31 -15.12
N HIS A 80 -5.83 -1.36 -15.89
CA HIS A 80 -6.86 -2.40 -15.83
C HIS A 80 -6.26 -3.80 -15.66
N PRO A 81 -7.02 -4.75 -15.10
CA PRO A 81 -6.57 -6.12 -15.00
C PRO A 81 -6.48 -6.76 -16.40
N VAL A 82 -5.40 -7.51 -16.62
CA VAL A 82 -5.19 -8.31 -17.84
C VAL A 82 -4.83 -9.73 -17.42
N SER A 83 -5.70 -10.68 -17.68
CA SER A 83 -5.51 -12.08 -17.27
C SER A 83 -5.26 -12.19 -15.75
N LYS A 84 -4.09 -12.63 -15.33
CA LYS A 84 -3.69 -12.76 -13.92
C LYS A 84 -2.86 -11.59 -13.39
N GLY A 85 -2.75 -10.49 -14.15
CA GLY A 85 -1.95 -9.32 -13.81
C GLY A 85 -2.67 -8.00 -14.05
N TYR A 86 -1.91 -6.91 -14.05
CA TYR A 86 -2.38 -5.57 -14.32
C TYR A 86 -1.57 -4.92 -15.43
N PHE A 87 -2.26 -4.25 -16.34
CA PHE A 87 -1.59 -3.40 -17.31
C PHE A 87 -1.11 -2.13 -16.60
N CYS A 88 0.21 -1.89 -16.69
CA CYS A 88 0.86 -0.72 -16.11
C CYS A 88 1.50 0.10 -17.22
N ASN A 89 1.19 1.39 -17.24
CA ASN A 89 1.76 2.36 -18.18
C ASN A 89 2.75 3.24 -17.42
N LEU A 90 4.03 3.12 -17.77
CA LEU A 90 5.11 3.91 -17.20
C LEU A 90 5.66 4.88 -18.25
N ARG A 91 5.59 6.18 -17.97
CA ARG A 91 6.06 7.27 -18.82
C ARG A 91 7.31 7.90 -18.19
N ILE A 92 8.47 7.71 -18.81
CA ILE A 92 9.77 8.24 -18.34
C ILE A 92 10.45 9.11 -19.41
N GLY A 93 9.69 9.67 -20.36
CA GLY A 93 10.22 10.50 -21.45
C GLY A 93 10.91 9.73 -22.58
N ARG A 94 11.04 8.42 -22.48
CA ARG A 94 11.58 7.49 -23.48
C ARG A 94 10.87 6.13 -23.41
N PRO A 95 11.01 5.28 -24.43
CA PRO A 95 10.52 3.90 -24.37
C PRO A 95 11.15 3.11 -23.21
N ILE A 96 10.35 2.25 -22.57
CA ILE A 96 10.80 1.34 -21.51
C ILE A 96 11.59 0.19 -22.15
N THR A 97 12.74 -0.11 -21.57
CA THR A 97 13.58 -1.22 -21.96
C THR A 97 13.41 -2.43 -21.04
N LEU A 98 13.87 -3.60 -21.46
CA LEU A 98 13.89 -4.78 -20.60
C LEU A 98 14.79 -4.60 -19.38
N GLU A 99 15.86 -3.82 -19.52
CA GLU A 99 16.74 -3.46 -18.40
C GLU A 99 16.00 -2.63 -17.35
N ASP A 100 15.18 -1.66 -17.76
CA ASP A 100 14.36 -0.86 -16.84
C ASP A 100 13.41 -1.75 -16.05
N VAL A 101 12.75 -2.71 -16.71
CA VAL A 101 11.86 -3.68 -16.04
C VAL A 101 12.63 -4.52 -15.03
N THR A 102 13.82 -4.97 -15.37
CA THR A 102 14.69 -5.77 -14.48
C THR A 102 15.11 -4.95 -13.26
N ARG A 103 15.51 -3.69 -13.44
CA ARG A 103 15.86 -2.76 -12.35
C ARG A 103 14.67 -2.49 -11.42
N ILE A 104 13.48 -2.28 -11.98
CA ILE A 104 12.26 -2.08 -11.19
C ILE A 104 11.98 -3.34 -10.35
N LYS A 105 12.03 -4.53 -10.97
CA LYS A 105 11.82 -5.80 -10.27
C LYS A 105 12.82 -5.99 -9.13
N GLN A 106 14.08 -5.75 -9.37
CA GLN A 106 15.13 -5.83 -8.36
C GLN A 106 14.86 -4.86 -7.20
N ARG A 107 14.55 -3.60 -7.51
CA ARG A 107 14.26 -2.60 -6.48
C ARG A 107 13.02 -2.96 -5.65
N MET A 108 11.99 -3.50 -6.27
CA MET A 108 10.82 -4.03 -5.56
C MET A 108 11.20 -5.14 -4.57
N GLN A 109 12.08 -6.06 -4.97
CA GLN A 109 12.55 -7.15 -4.09
C GLN A 109 13.36 -6.59 -2.90
N GLU A 110 14.19 -5.59 -3.13
CA GLU A 110 14.93 -4.89 -2.08
C GLU A 110 13.99 -4.19 -1.08
N ILE A 111 12.99 -3.44 -1.56
CA ILE A 111 11.97 -2.78 -0.73
C ILE A 111 11.20 -3.81 0.13
N ILE A 112 10.88 -4.97 -0.43
CA ILE A 112 10.21 -6.06 0.31
C ILE A 112 11.16 -6.63 1.38
N ALA A 113 12.44 -6.83 1.05
CA ALA A 113 13.45 -7.33 1.99
C ALA A 113 13.73 -6.35 3.14
N GLU A 114 13.63 -5.04 2.90
CA GLU A 114 13.73 -4.00 3.93
C GLU A 114 12.59 -4.07 4.97
N ASN A 115 11.52 -4.84 4.68
CA ASN A 115 10.35 -5.05 5.55
C ASN A 115 9.76 -3.74 6.10
N ILE A 116 9.59 -2.75 5.23
CA ILE A 116 9.10 -1.41 5.59
C ILE A 116 7.62 -1.49 5.96
N SER A 117 7.28 -0.96 7.12
CA SER A 117 5.89 -0.92 7.58
C SER A 117 5.05 0.10 6.83
N TYR A 118 3.79 -0.27 6.55
CA TYR A 118 2.77 0.66 6.09
C TYR A 118 2.22 1.45 7.28
N HIS A 119 2.23 2.77 7.17
CA HIS A 119 1.63 3.65 8.16
C HIS A 119 0.37 4.29 7.60
N ARG A 120 -0.75 4.09 8.29
CA ARG A 120 -2.01 4.79 8.01
C ARG A 120 -1.98 6.13 8.72
N ILE A 121 -2.17 7.19 7.96
CA ILE A 121 -2.30 8.56 8.47
C ILE A 121 -3.74 8.99 8.26
N GLU A 122 -4.41 9.36 9.34
CA GLU A 122 -5.75 9.94 9.33
C GLU A 122 -5.62 11.43 9.61
N CYS A 123 -6.21 12.28 8.75
CA CYS A 123 -6.06 13.72 8.82
C CYS A 123 -7.27 14.42 8.18
N HIS A 124 -7.35 15.74 8.36
CA HIS A 124 -8.28 16.55 7.58
C HIS A 124 -8.00 16.43 6.08
N THR A 125 -9.07 16.36 5.28
CA THR A 125 -8.95 16.24 3.83
C THR A 125 -8.13 17.37 3.22
N ALA A 126 -8.24 18.60 3.76
CA ALA A 126 -7.43 19.73 3.31
C ALA A 126 -5.92 19.52 3.51
N GLU A 127 -5.52 18.83 4.58
CA GLU A 127 -4.11 18.49 4.81
C GLU A 127 -3.61 17.43 3.82
N ALA A 128 -4.41 16.40 3.56
CA ALA A 128 -4.09 15.40 2.54
C ALA A 128 -3.97 16.04 1.15
N VAL A 129 -4.88 16.95 0.79
CA VAL A 129 -4.83 17.72 -0.47
C VAL A 129 -3.49 18.47 -0.58
N ARG A 130 -3.06 19.16 0.47
CA ARG A 130 -1.76 19.86 0.50
C ARG A 130 -0.61 18.89 0.26
N VAL A 131 -0.54 17.78 1.00
CA VAL A 131 0.52 16.77 0.88
C VAL A 131 0.60 16.18 -0.52
N PHE A 132 -0.54 15.88 -1.15
CA PHE A 132 -0.56 15.34 -2.51
C PHE A 132 -0.28 16.39 -3.58
N SER A 133 -0.69 17.66 -3.36
CA SER A 133 -0.34 18.79 -4.25
C SER A 133 1.15 19.04 -4.28
N GLU A 134 1.82 19.09 -3.12
CA GLU A 134 3.28 19.26 -3.01
C GLU A 134 4.06 18.15 -3.73
N ARG A 135 3.47 16.97 -3.86
CA ARG A 135 4.03 15.82 -4.58
C ARG A 135 3.61 15.74 -6.05
N GLY A 136 2.88 16.72 -6.56
CA GLY A 136 2.39 16.74 -7.94
C GLY A 136 1.36 15.65 -8.28
N MET A 137 0.71 15.05 -7.27
CA MET A 137 -0.27 13.97 -7.44
C MET A 137 -1.68 14.52 -7.67
N ASN A 138 -1.87 15.27 -8.77
CA ASN A 138 -3.08 16.01 -9.08
C ASN A 138 -4.34 15.14 -9.21
N ASP A 139 -4.20 13.89 -9.65
CA ASP A 139 -5.29 12.90 -9.70
C ASP A 139 -5.84 12.59 -8.31
N LYS A 140 -4.98 12.48 -7.30
CA LYS A 140 -5.35 12.27 -5.91
C LYS A 140 -5.99 13.51 -5.29
N VAL A 141 -5.45 14.69 -5.62
CA VAL A 141 -6.02 15.98 -5.19
C VAL A 141 -7.47 16.09 -5.66
N ARG A 142 -7.73 15.87 -6.95
CA ARG A 142 -9.09 15.92 -7.51
C ARG A 142 -10.03 14.92 -6.85
N LEU A 143 -9.55 13.69 -6.60
CA LEU A 143 -10.35 12.67 -5.92
C LEU A 143 -10.75 13.10 -4.51
N LEU A 144 -9.83 13.70 -3.75
CA LEU A 144 -10.07 14.17 -2.39
C LEU A 144 -11.02 15.35 -2.36
N GLU A 145 -10.85 16.33 -3.26
CA GLU A 145 -11.72 17.50 -3.38
C GLU A 145 -13.17 17.12 -3.74
N THR A 146 -13.33 16.10 -4.58
CA THR A 146 -14.67 15.62 -4.99
C THR A 146 -15.33 14.70 -3.98
N SER A 147 -14.58 14.16 -3.00
CA SER A 147 -15.12 13.21 -2.01
C SER A 147 -16.12 13.81 -1.04
N GLY A 148 -16.07 15.13 -0.81
CA GLY A 148 -16.90 15.83 0.17
C GLY A 148 -16.66 15.44 1.63
N SER A 149 -15.69 14.58 1.90
CA SER A 149 -15.35 14.12 3.25
C SER A 149 -14.48 15.14 3.99
N LEU A 150 -14.82 15.44 5.25
CA LEU A 150 -14.04 16.35 6.09
C LEU A 150 -12.72 15.69 6.55
N TYR A 151 -12.73 14.38 6.77
CA TYR A 151 -11.57 13.58 7.16
C TYR A 151 -11.30 12.50 6.11
N THR A 152 -10.02 12.18 5.93
CA THR A 152 -9.56 11.10 5.05
C THR A 152 -8.38 10.37 5.67
N TYR A 153 -7.99 9.27 5.08
CA TYR A 153 -6.77 8.58 5.45
C TYR A 153 -5.98 8.20 4.19
N TYR A 154 -4.67 8.17 4.35
CA TYR A 154 -3.76 7.66 3.33
C TYR A 154 -2.66 6.81 3.96
N TYR A 155 -1.97 6.03 3.15
CA TYR A 155 -0.89 5.17 3.60
C TYR A 155 0.46 5.73 3.15
N THR A 156 1.48 5.54 3.98
CA THR A 156 2.87 5.84 3.65
C THR A 156 3.74 4.62 3.93
N LEU A 157 4.79 4.45 3.12
CA LEU A 157 5.90 3.53 3.35
C LEU A 157 7.10 4.35 3.83
N ARG A 158 7.47 4.21 5.10
CA ARG A 158 8.62 4.92 5.68
C ARG A 158 9.50 3.94 6.44
N LEU A 159 10.82 4.07 6.29
CA LEU A 159 11.78 3.45 7.19
C LEU A 159 11.67 4.12 8.56
N TYR A 160 11.66 3.34 9.63
CA TYR A 160 11.81 3.86 10.98
C TYR A 160 13.17 4.57 11.09
N GLY A 161 13.17 5.85 11.35
CA GLY A 161 14.39 6.63 11.60
C GLY A 161 14.76 7.69 10.57
N CYS A 162 14.13 7.77 9.41
CA CYS A 162 14.29 8.94 8.53
C CYS A 162 13.25 10.01 8.87
N SER A 163 13.59 10.88 9.81
CA SER A 163 12.99 12.20 9.87
C SER A 163 13.50 13.00 8.67
N VAL A 164 12.76 13.01 7.59
CA VAL A 164 12.94 14.03 6.58
C VAL A 164 12.30 15.29 7.17
N ASN A 165 13.12 16.09 7.84
CA ASN A 165 12.78 17.48 8.09
C ASN A 165 12.59 18.13 6.71
N ALA A 166 11.34 18.37 6.33
CA ALA A 166 11.03 19.31 5.29
C ALA A 166 11.33 20.70 5.85
N GLY A 167 12.50 21.26 5.45
CA GLY A 167 12.75 22.69 5.52
C GLY A 167 11.97 23.39 4.42
#